data_6cd869a5a1c64ccd2d51bda3adf44c66
#
_entry.id   6cd869a5a1c64ccd2d51bda3adf44c66
#
_cell.length_a   1.000
_cell.length_b   1.000
_cell.length_c   1.000
_cell.angle_alpha   90.00
_cell.angle_beta   90.00
_cell.angle_gamma   90.00
#
_symmetry.space_group_name_H-M   'P 1'
#
loop_
_entity.id
_entity.type
_entity.pdbx_description
1 polymer ?
#
loop_
_entity_poly.entity_id
_entity_poly.type
_entity_poly.pdbx_seq_one_letter_code
_entity_poly.pdbx_strand_id
1 'polypeptide(L)'
;MAQQLIDQFAAHLPADRRAAVYQSTKATHEKRTAMLFDQFAEPNRLRALAGGIKQHVLENLDTLLPAVEAKLQANGAQVHWAATAEAACAAVLRIMQARGATKLVKAKTMVSEEIALEHFLEAHGIEALETDLGEFIVQLDHDRPSHIVRPIIHKNRREIAQSFERHGLGAYDDDPQTITRRARQFLRQKYLQADVGLTGANFVSVESGRLVLVTNEGNSRFSLAAPKCHIALVGIEKLVPRDRDLGLLLNLLARSATAQQLTVYTEFITGPKAATQPDGPEELHVIFVDNGRTDVLASECRAILRCIRCGACMNVCPVYRQASGHAYRSVYPGPVGAVLSPLLAGKKFPELADLPKASSLCGACHEVCPVDIPIPDLLLRLRDQGKRAGAPLAAAGTPPMGAWALLASQPTAWKAALLGGKIINYLPTKLLPVPPLRAWEKSRTLPEWRGGEFRRWLRHRTTP
;
A
#
# COMPACT_ATOMS: atom_id res chain seq x y z
N MET A 1 -20.16 3.58 -6.04
CA MET A 1 -19.21 4.37 -6.86
C MET A 1 -17.83 3.67 -6.97
N ALA A 2 -17.13 3.29 -5.90
CA ALA A 2 -15.81 2.62 -6.04
C ALA A 2 -15.88 1.24 -6.72
N GLN A 3 -16.88 0.41 -6.42
CA GLN A 3 -17.09 -0.85 -7.14
C GLN A 3 -17.33 -0.63 -8.63
N GLN A 4 -18.17 0.33 -9.00
CA GLN A 4 -18.39 0.70 -10.39
C GLN A 4 -17.14 1.26 -11.06
N LEU A 5 -16.33 2.04 -10.33
CA LEU A 5 -15.05 2.56 -10.82
C LEU A 5 -14.05 1.43 -11.06
N ILE A 6 -13.92 0.50 -10.12
CA ILE A 6 -13.04 -0.67 -10.27
C ILE A 6 -13.48 -1.53 -11.45
N ASP A 7 -14.78 -1.78 -11.59
CA ASP A 7 -15.32 -2.56 -12.70
C ASP A 7 -15.08 -1.83 -14.04
N GLN A 8 -15.24 -0.50 -14.10
CA GLN A 8 -14.93 0.31 -15.27
C GLN A 8 -13.44 0.26 -15.61
N PHE A 9 -12.55 0.43 -14.63
CA PHE A 9 -11.11 0.32 -14.86
C PHE A 9 -10.71 -1.08 -15.31
N ALA A 10 -11.27 -2.12 -14.70
CA ALA A 10 -11.02 -3.50 -15.10
C ALA A 10 -11.50 -3.79 -16.52
N ALA A 11 -12.60 -3.20 -16.94
CA ALA A 11 -13.13 -3.35 -18.29
C ALA A 11 -12.27 -2.64 -19.35
N HIS A 12 -11.67 -1.48 -19.00
CA HIS A 12 -10.87 -0.66 -19.92
C HIS A 12 -9.37 -0.99 -19.86
N LEU A 13 -8.90 -1.77 -18.86
CA LEU A 13 -7.50 -2.17 -18.77
C LEU A 13 -7.18 -3.13 -19.95
N PRO A 14 -6.20 -2.80 -20.83
CA PRO A 14 -5.79 -3.68 -21.92
C PRO A 14 -5.46 -5.10 -21.43
N ALA A 15 -5.81 -6.09 -22.24
CA ALA A 15 -5.69 -7.50 -21.86
C ALA A 15 -4.23 -7.91 -21.57
N ASP A 16 -3.29 -7.39 -22.34
CA ASP A 16 -1.85 -7.61 -22.17
C ASP A 16 -1.33 -7.00 -20.86
N ARG A 17 -1.74 -5.79 -20.52
CA ARG A 17 -1.41 -5.15 -19.23
C ARG A 17 -1.99 -5.91 -18.05
N ARG A 18 -3.25 -6.36 -18.16
CA ARG A 18 -3.89 -7.19 -17.14
C ARG A 18 -3.15 -8.50 -16.94
N ALA A 19 -2.78 -9.16 -18.04
CA ALA A 19 -1.99 -10.39 -18.01
C ALA A 19 -0.63 -10.18 -17.34
N ALA A 20 0.07 -9.08 -17.66
CA ALA A 20 1.35 -8.74 -17.08
C ALA A 20 1.25 -8.50 -15.55
N VAL A 21 0.26 -7.72 -15.09
CA VAL A 21 -0.01 -7.49 -13.67
C VAL A 21 -0.31 -8.82 -12.97
N TYR A 22 -1.17 -9.65 -13.55
CA TYR A 22 -1.54 -10.94 -12.99
C TYR A 22 -0.34 -11.87 -12.86
N GLN A 23 0.42 -12.07 -13.95
CA GLN A 23 1.59 -12.96 -13.96
C GLN A 23 2.69 -12.50 -13.00
N SER A 24 3.00 -11.21 -13.01
CA SER A 24 4.03 -10.62 -12.15
C SER A 24 3.66 -10.75 -10.66
N THR A 25 2.43 -10.46 -10.29
CA THR A 25 1.96 -10.57 -8.91
C THR A 25 1.86 -12.03 -8.46
N LYS A 26 1.40 -12.94 -9.34
CA LYS A 26 1.33 -14.37 -9.08
C LYS A 26 2.72 -14.97 -8.84
N ALA A 27 3.66 -14.71 -9.74
CA ALA A 27 5.04 -15.20 -9.63
C ALA A 27 5.72 -14.71 -8.33
N THR A 28 5.51 -13.44 -7.95
CA THR A 28 6.04 -12.91 -6.68
C THR A 28 5.41 -13.59 -5.47
N HIS A 29 4.09 -13.83 -5.51
CA HIS A 29 3.41 -14.53 -4.41
C HIS A 29 3.90 -15.97 -4.25
N GLU A 30 4.04 -16.71 -5.34
CA GLU A 30 4.53 -18.10 -5.33
C GLU A 30 5.96 -18.18 -4.78
N LYS A 31 6.89 -17.34 -5.28
CA LYS A 31 8.26 -17.25 -4.78
C LYS A 31 8.30 -16.88 -3.29
N ARG A 32 7.49 -15.89 -2.87
CA ARG A 32 7.39 -15.50 -1.46
C ARG A 32 6.96 -16.66 -0.58
N THR A 33 5.95 -17.41 -1.01
CA THR A 33 5.41 -18.53 -0.26
C THR A 33 6.48 -19.61 -0.07
N ALA A 34 7.16 -20.00 -1.15
CA ALA A 34 8.29 -20.92 -1.09
C ALA A 34 9.37 -20.41 -0.12
N MET A 35 9.82 -19.15 -0.27
CA MET A 35 10.86 -18.57 0.59
C MET A 35 10.49 -18.56 2.08
N LEU A 36 9.22 -18.39 2.44
CA LEU A 36 8.79 -18.38 3.84
C LEU A 36 8.65 -19.79 4.41
N PHE A 37 8.00 -20.69 3.68
CA PHE A 37 7.68 -22.03 4.20
C PHE A 37 8.82 -23.03 4.06
N ASP A 38 9.72 -22.84 3.08
CA ASP A 38 10.90 -23.70 2.92
C ASP A 38 12.06 -23.29 3.84
N GLN A 39 12.15 -22.00 4.23
CA GLN A 39 13.28 -21.47 4.99
C GLN A 39 13.02 -21.29 6.48
N PHE A 40 11.76 -21.26 6.91
CA PHE A 40 11.40 -21.11 8.32
C PHE A 40 10.52 -22.26 8.79
N ALA A 41 10.87 -22.87 9.91
CA ALA A 41 10.08 -23.94 10.52
C ALA A 41 8.67 -23.47 10.94
N GLU A 42 8.57 -22.23 11.46
CA GLU A 42 7.33 -21.67 12.01
C GLU A 42 7.00 -20.27 11.44
N PRO A 43 6.76 -20.13 10.12
CA PRO A 43 6.59 -18.81 9.50
C PRO A 43 5.38 -18.03 10.06
N ASN A 44 4.32 -18.70 10.48
CA ASN A 44 3.17 -18.05 11.09
C ASN A 44 3.48 -17.48 12.48
N ARG A 45 4.34 -18.14 13.26
CA ARG A 45 4.81 -17.62 14.55
C ARG A 45 5.67 -16.37 14.37
N LEU A 46 6.53 -16.34 13.34
CA LEU A 46 7.30 -15.13 13.01
C LEU A 46 6.42 -13.96 12.62
N ARG A 47 5.32 -14.19 11.87
CA ARG A 47 4.33 -13.18 11.54
C ARG A 47 3.64 -12.62 12.79
N ALA A 48 3.22 -13.50 13.70
CA ALA A 48 2.60 -13.09 14.97
C ALA A 48 3.58 -12.28 15.84
N LEU A 49 4.84 -12.68 15.94
CA LEU A 49 5.88 -11.94 16.66
C LEU A 49 6.10 -10.55 16.04
N ALA A 50 6.22 -10.44 14.72
CA ALA A 50 6.37 -9.17 14.03
C ALA A 50 5.15 -8.27 14.20
N GLY A 51 3.94 -8.85 14.16
CA GLY A 51 2.69 -8.17 14.49
C GLY A 51 2.70 -7.65 15.92
N GLY A 52 3.15 -8.46 16.88
CA GLY A 52 3.27 -8.08 18.28
C GLY A 52 4.27 -6.93 18.52
N ILE A 53 5.44 -6.96 17.86
CA ILE A 53 6.41 -5.84 17.92
C ILE A 53 5.76 -4.54 17.41
N LYS A 54 5.07 -4.58 16.27
CA LYS A 54 4.40 -3.40 15.73
C LYS A 54 3.22 -2.95 16.59
N GLN A 55 2.50 -3.88 17.20
CA GLN A 55 1.41 -3.57 18.13
C GLN A 55 1.94 -2.86 19.37
N HIS A 56 3.03 -3.37 19.96
CA HIS A 56 3.70 -2.73 21.10
C HIS A 56 4.13 -1.30 20.80
N VAL A 57 4.62 -1.03 19.58
CA VAL A 57 4.94 0.36 19.16
C VAL A 57 3.70 1.23 19.21
N LEU A 58 2.57 0.77 18.63
CA LEU A 58 1.34 1.55 18.56
C LEU A 58 0.73 1.83 19.93
N GLU A 59 0.92 0.93 20.88
CA GLU A 59 0.42 1.05 22.26
C GLU A 59 1.29 1.95 23.15
N ASN A 60 2.52 2.27 22.72
CA ASN A 60 3.50 3.02 23.50
C ASN A 60 4.13 4.19 22.70
N LEU A 61 3.41 4.75 21.71
CA LEU A 61 3.94 5.86 20.90
C LEU A 61 4.23 7.09 21.75
N ASP A 62 3.47 7.35 22.79
CA ASP A 62 3.62 8.46 23.72
C ASP A 62 4.98 8.44 24.44
N THR A 63 5.52 7.28 24.74
CA THR A 63 6.83 7.09 25.36
C THR A 63 7.95 6.87 24.36
N LEU A 64 7.68 6.17 23.25
CA LEU A 64 8.68 5.83 22.24
C LEU A 64 9.06 7.00 21.35
N LEU A 65 8.12 7.91 21.04
CA LEU A 65 8.41 9.09 20.20
C LEU A 65 9.38 10.08 20.89
N PRO A 66 9.19 10.49 22.15
CA PRO A 66 10.18 11.31 22.83
C PRO A 66 11.54 10.60 23.01
N ALA A 67 11.52 9.29 23.25
CA ALA A 67 12.76 8.54 23.40
C ALA A 67 13.59 8.47 22.11
N VAL A 68 12.94 8.24 20.96
CA VAL A 68 13.64 8.22 19.68
C VAL A 68 14.09 9.62 19.24
N GLU A 69 13.32 10.67 19.55
CA GLU A 69 13.74 12.05 19.30
C GLU A 69 15.05 12.36 20.03
N ALA A 70 15.11 12.08 21.33
CA ALA A 70 16.33 12.29 22.12
C ALA A 70 17.53 11.52 21.55
N LYS A 71 17.33 10.30 21.06
CA LYS A 71 18.40 9.49 20.44
C LYS A 71 18.85 10.06 19.10
N LEU A 72 17.92 10.50 18.25
CA LEU A 72 18.23 11.13 16.97
C LEU A 72 19.01 12.42 17.17
N GLN A 73 18.59 13.25 18.12
CA GLN A 73 19.29 14.50 18.48
C GLN A 73 20.68 14.23 19.03
N ALA A 74 20.82 13.23 19.90
CA ALA A 74 22.13 12.80 20.42
C ALA A 74 23.06 12.29 19.31
N ASN A 75 22.51 11.74 18.22
CA ASN A 75 23.24 11.33 17.03
C ASN A 75 23.51 12.51 16.04
N GLY A 76 23.12 13.74 16.38
CA GLY A 76 23.35 14.95 15.57
C GLY A 76 22.24 15.27 14.55
N ALA A 77 21.12 14.56 14.56
CA ALA A 77 20.00 14.87 13.70
C ALA A 77 19.16 16.04 14.24
N GLN A 78 18.59 16.84 13.34
CA GLN A 78 17.56 17.82 13.65
C GLN A 78 16.18 17.19 13.49
N VAL A 79 15.37 17.17 14.54
CA VAL A 79 14.07 16.52 14.53
C VAL A 79 12.96 17.57 14.41
N HIS A 80 12.00 17.29 13.53
CA HIS A 80 10.83 18.12 13.24
C HIS A 80 9.55 17.29 13.35
N TRP A 81 8.47 17.94 13.75
CA TRP A 81 7.15 17.34 13.89
C TRP A 81 6.16 18.00 12.94
N ALA A 82 5.42 17.19 12.20
CA ALA A 82 4.40 17.64 11.26
C ALA A 82 3.07 16.93 11.53
N ALA A 83 2.11 17.65 12.04
CA ALA A 83 0.77 17.14 12.32
C ALA A 83 -0.06 16.89 11.04
N THR A 84 0.20 17.65 9.97
CA THR A 84 -0.54 17.57 8.70
C THR A 84 0.40 17.51 7.50
N ALA A 85 -0.16 17.18 6.34
CA ALA A 85 0.57 17.19 5.06
C ALA A 85 1.18 18.56 4.77
N GLU A 86 0.41 19.63 4.98
CA GLU A 86 0.85 21.02 4.75
C GLU A 86 2.02 21.39 5.67
N ALA A 87 1.96 20.98 6.94
CA ALA A 87 3.04 21.22 7.91
C ALA A 87 4.32 20.48 7.50
N ALA A 88 4.21 19.24 7.00
CA ALA A 88 5.35 18.48 6.52
C ALA A 88 5.98 19.10 5.26
N CYS A 89 5.17 19.48 4.29
CA CYS A 89 5.63 20.18 3.09
C CYS A 89 6.31 21.52 3.42
N ALA A 90 5.71 22.31 4.32
CA ALA A 90 6.28 23.58 4.78
C ALA A 90 7.62 23.38 5.54
N ALA A 91 7.77 22.28 6.30
CA ALA A 91 9.03 21.97 6.95
C ALA A 91 10.15 21.68 5.93
N VAL A 92 9.86 20.87 4.91
CA VAL A 92 10.81 20.59 3.81
C VAL A 92 11.19 21.91 3.11
N LEU A 93 10.20 22.73 2.74
CA LEU A 93 10.43 23.99 2.05
C LEU A 93 11.31 24.96 2.88
N ARG A 94 11.06 25.08 4.18
CA ARG A 94 11.91 25.91 5.07
C ARG A 94 13.36 25.44 5.10
N ILE A 95 13.61 24.13 5.15
CA ILE A 95 14.95 23.56 5.11
C ILE A 95 15.63 23.90 3.78
N MET A 96 14.91 23.73 2.66
CA MET A 96 15.40 24.06 1.32
C MET A 96 15.74 25.56 1.21
N GLN A 97 14.85 26.44 1.64
CA GLN A 97 15.04 27.90 1.59
C GLN A 97 16.19 28.38 2.48
N ALA A 98 16.32 27.83 3.69
CA ALA A 98 17.42 28.20 4.61
C ALA A 98 18.82 27.89 4.01
N ARG A 99 18.87 26.96 3.04
CA ARG A 99 20.10 26.61 2.32
C ARG A 99 20.22 27.26 0.94
N GLY A 100 19.24 28.02 0.49
CA GLY A 100 19.18 28.51 -0.89
C GLY A 100 19.10 27.37 -1.92
N ALA A 101 18.58 26.20 -1.51
CA ALA A 101 18.54 25.00 -2.30
C ALA A 101 17.36 25.00 -3.27
N THR A 102 17.60 24.61 -4.52
CA THR A 102 16.59 24.57 -5.59
C THR A 102 16.45 23.19 -6.24
N LYS A 103 17.38 22.26 -5.94
CA LYS A 103 17.41 20.92 -6.53
C LYS A 103 17.36 19.86 -5.46
N LEU A 104 16.35 19.02 -5.50
CA LEU A 104 16.14 17.91 -4.59
C LEU A 104 16.07 16.59 -5.37
N VAL A 105 16.85 15.59 -4.94
CA VAL A 105 16.71 14.21 -5.39
C VAL A 105 16.05 13.40 -4.30
N LYS A 106 15.04 12.60 -4.65
CA LYS A 106 14.33 11.80 -3.67
C LYS A 106 14.40 10.32 -3.99
N ALA A 107 14.68 9.51 -2.98
CA ALA A 107 14.41 8.10 -3.04
C ALA A 107 12.91 7.86 -2.83
N LYS A 108 12.40 6.77 -3.42
CA LYS A 108 11.00 6.39 -3.30
C LYS A 108 10.54 6.37 -1.85
N THR A 109 9.52 7.14 -1.54
CA THR A 109 8.86 7.15 -0.23
C THR A 109 7.36 7.38 -0.36
N MET A 110 6.58 6.48 0.24
CA MET A 110 5.12 6.59 0.22
C MET A 110 4.60 7.78 1.04
N VAL A 111 5.39 8.29 1.99
CA VAL A 111 4.99 9.46 2.80
C VAL A 111 5.05 10.73 1.96
N SER A 112 6.06 10.89 1.07
CA SER A 112 6.11 12.05 0.18
C SER A 112 4.95 12.07 -0.83
N GLU A 113 4.57 10.89 -1.35
CA GLU A 113 3.39 10.74 -2.21
C GLU A 113 2.09 11.09 -1.47
N GLU A 114 1.97 10.62 -0.21
CA GLU A 114 0.81 10.86 0.65
C GLU A 114 0.55 12.35 0.88
N ILE A 115 1.62 13.13 1.08
CA ILE A 115 1.54 14.58 1.32
C ILE A 115 1.64 15.42 0.03
N ALA A 116 1.68 14.77 -1.14
CA ALA A 116 1.86 15.41 -2.46
C ALA A 116 3.05 16.39 -2.51
N LEU A 117 4.18 16.00 -1.87
CA LEU A 117 5.36 16.87 -1.67
C LEU A 117 5.95 17.36 -3.00
N GLU A 118 6.02 16.53 -4.01
CA GLU A 118 6.61 16.83 -5.31
C GLU A 118 5.89 18.02 -5.96
N HIS A 119 4.57 17.94 -6.11
CA HIS A 119 3.76 19.04 -6.66
C HIS A 119 3.86 20.33 -5.83
N PHE A 120 3.95 20.18 -4.49
CA PHE A 120 4.13 21.33 -3.62
C PHE A 120 5.47 22.02 -3.86
N LEU A 121 6.56 21.27 -3.99
CA LEU A 121 7.91 21.83 -4.22
C LEU A 121 8.02 22.44 -5.61
N GLU A 122 7.50 21.81 -6.66
CA GLU A 122 7.45 22.35 -8.02
C GLU A 122 6.71 23.68 -8.08
N ALA A 123 5.59 23.82 -7.37
CA ALA A 123 4.85 25.07 -7.27
C ALA A 123 5.65 26.20 -6.60
N HIS A 124 6.72 25.85 -5.85
CA HIS A 124 7.65 26.80 -5.22
C HIS A 124 8.99 26.95 -5.97
N GLY A 125 9.06 26.45 -7.21
CA GLY A 125 10.24 26.57 -8.08
C GLY A 125 11.41 25.66 -7.71
N ILE A 126 11.15 24.57 -6.98
CA ILE A 126 12.14 23.57 -6.59
C ILE A 126 12.01 22.37 -7.53
N GLU A 127 13.10 21.97 -8.17
CA GLU A 127 13.19 20.75 -8.95
C GLU A 127 13.25 19.55 -7.99
N ALA A 128 12.19 18.74 -7.94
CA ALA A 128 12.12 17.52 -7.14
C ALA A 128 12.16 16.30 -8.07
N LEU A 129 13.27 15.55 -8.07
CA LEU A 129 13.48 14.44 -9.00
C LEU A 129 13.42 13.08 -8.29
N GLU A 130 12.58 12.18 -8.81
CA GLU A 130 12.54 10.78 -8.42
C GLU A 130 13.79 10.03 -8.89
N THR A 131 14.33 9.16 -8.04
CA THR A 131 15.56 8.42 -8.35
C THR A 131 15.39 6.90 -8.36
N ASP A 132 14.27 6.35 -7.88
CA ASP A 132 13.86 4.98 -8.18
C ASP A 132 13.52 4.89 -9.66
N LEU A 133 14.05 3.91 -10.40
CA LEU A 133 13.86 3.81 -11.85
C LEU A 133 12.37 3.79 -12.23
N GLY A 134 11.56 3.08 -11.47
CA GLY A 134 10.13 3.01 -11.73
C GLY A 134 9.41 4.32 -11.47
N GLU A 135 9.70 4.99 -10.35
CA GLU A 135 9.14 6.30 -10.05
C GLU A 135 9.63 7.38 -11.03
N PHE A 136 10.90 7.34 -11.41
CA PHE A 136 11.46 8.24 -12.43
C PHE A 136 10.71 8.13 -13.77
N ILE A 137 10.41 6.90 -14.23
CA ILE A 137 9.63 6.69 -15.46
C ILE A 137 8.19 7.20 -15.32
N VAL A 138 7.60 7.02 -14.14
CA VAL A 138 6.26 7.56 -13.82
C VAL A 138 6.28 9.09 -13.88
N GLN A 139 7.29 9.73 -13.26
CA GLN A 139 7.45 11.18 -13.26
C GLN A 139 7.67 11.73 -14.67
N LEU A 140 8.53 11.11 -15.50
CA LEU A 140 8.74 11.50 -16.89
C LEU A 140 7.43 11.57 -17.69
N ASP A 141 6.56 10.60 -17.51
CA ASP A 141 5.30 10.51 -18.25
C ASP A 141 4.11 11.23 -17.57
N HIS A 142 4.34 11.95 -16.47
CA HIS A 142 3.29 12.55 -15.64
C HIS A 142 2.18 11.55 -15.26
N ASP A 143 2.57 10.29 -15.05
CA ASP A 143 1.71 9.18 -14.68
C ASP A 143 1.66 9.01 -13.15
N ARG A 144 1.03 7.95 -12.66
CA ARG A 144 0.95 7.62 -11.23
C ARG A 144 1.44 6.21 -10.97
N PRO A 145 2.10 5.97 -9.81
CA PRO A 145 2.47 4.63 -9.41
C PRO A 145 1.24 3.72 -9.27
N SER A 146 1.33 2.49 -9.76
CA SER A 146 0.23 1.52 -9.63
C SER A 146 0.47 0.44 -8.58
N HIS A 147 1.67 0.38 -8.00
CA HIS A 147 2.03 -0.60 -6.96
C HIS A 147 3.06 -0.01 -5.98
N ILE A 148 2.92 -0.27 -4.68
CA ILE A 148 3.81 0.26 -3.63
C ILE A 148 5.28 -0.11 -3.84
N VAL A 149 5.58 -1.33 -4.32
CA VAL A 149 6.96 -1.82 -4.49
C VAL A 149 7.43 -1.74 -5.94
N ARG A 150 6.53 -1.89 -6.90
CA ARG A 150 6.83 -1.90 -8.34
C ARG A 150 5.97 -0.86 -9.05
N PRO A 151 6.32 0.41 -8.99
CA PRO A 151 5.45 1.52 -9.42
C PRO A 151 4.96 1.39 -10.86
N ILE A 152 5.82 0.91 -11.76
CA ILE A 152 5.53 0.77 -13.20
C ILE A 152 5.05 -0.63 -13.63
N ILE A 153 4.49 -1.44 -12.74
CA ILE A 153 4.02 -2.80 -13.08
C ILE A 153 2.97 -2.81 -14.23
N HIS A 154 2.38 -1.67 -14.53
CA HIS A 154 1.39 -1.46 -15.58
C HIS A 154 2.01 -1.07 -16.93
N LYS A 155 3.32 -0.79 -17.01
CA LYS A 155 4.04 -0.45 -18.23
C LYS A 155 4.87 -1.63 -18.73
N ASN A 156 4.96 -1.76 -20.04
CA ASN A 156 5.87 -2.70 -20.68
C ASN A 156 7.15 -1.98 -21.14
N ARG A 157 8.20 -2.76 -21.48
CA ARG A 157 9.51 -2.21 -21.86
C ARG A 157 9.47 -1.34 -23.13
N ARG A 158 8.56 -1.62 -24.06
CA ARG A 158 8.38 -0.81 -25.28
C ARG A 158 7.86 0.58 -24.95
N GLU A 159 6.87 0.66 -24.07
CA GLU A 159 6.33 1.94 -23.58
C GLU A 159 7.39 2.75 -22.85
N ILE A 160 8.26 2.08 -22.08
CA ILE A 160 9.38 2.73 -21.38
C ILE A 160 10.41 3.25 -22.38
N ALA A 161 10.79 2.46 -23.41
CA ALA A 161 11.69 2.89 -24.45
C ALA A 161 11.17 4.11 -25.23
N GLN A 162 9.88 4.11 -25.56
CA GLN A 162 9.21 5.26 -26.20
C GLN A 162 9.17 6.49 -25.29
N SER A 163 8.99 6.31 -23.99
CA SER A 163 9.08 7.40 -23.01
C SER A 163 10.48 8.02 -23.01
N PHE A 164 11.53 7.20 -22.95
CA PHE A 164 12.90 7.67 -22.97
C PHE A 164 13.25 8.44 -24.25
N GLU A 165 12.78 7.96 -25.41
CA GLU A 165 12.95 8.66 -26.67
C GLU A 165 12.25 10.02 -26.67
N ARG A 166 10.98 10.08 -26.26
CA ARG A 166 10.23 11.34 -26.18
C ARG A 166 10.88 12.39 -25.27
N HIS A 167 11.52 11.94 -24.19
CA HIS A 167 12.17 12.83 -23.21
C HIS A 167 13.67 13.05 -23.48
N GLY A 168 14.16 12.65 -24.66
CA GLY A 168 15.54 12.94 -25.08
C GLY A 168 16.62 12.11 -24.37
N LEU A 169 16.25 10.98 -23.75
CA LEU A 169 17.18 10.09 -23.06
C LEU A 169 17.88 9.10 -24.02
N GLY A 170 17.67 9.23 -25.32
CA GLY A 170 18.30 8.48 -26.41
C GLY A 170 17.29 7.94 -27.41
N ALA A 171 17.74 7.45 -28.58
CA ALA A 171 16.88 6.84 -29.59
C ALA A 171 16.15 5.60 -29.04
N TYR A 172 15.02 5.21 -29.67
CA TYR A 172 14.26 4.03 -29.27
C TYR A 172 15.16 2.78 -29.15
N ASP A 173 15.12 2.14 -27.99
CA ASP A 173 15.78 0.87 -27.73
C ASP A 173 15.10 0.21 -26.52
N ASP A 174 14.45 -0.94 -26.72
CA ASP A 174 13.69 -1.63 -25.67
C ASP A 174 14.51 -2.71 -24.93
N ASP A 175 15.84 -2.71 -25.12
CA ASP A 175 16.73 -3.55 -24.30
C ASP A 175 16.79 -3.02 -22.85
N PRO A 176 16.48 -3.86 -21.84
CA PRO A 176 16.49 -3.44 -20.44
C PRO A 176 17.85 -2.90 -19.96
N GLN A 177 18.97 -3.43 -20.49
CA GLN A 177 20.31 -2.97 -20.11
C GLN A 177 20.56 -1.56 -20.64
N THR A 178 20.16 -1.28 -21.87
CA THR A 178 20.27 0.04 -22.48
C THR A 178 19.42 1.07 -21.75
N ILE A 179 18.16 0.73 -21.45
CA ILE A 179 17.25 1.60 -20.67
C ILE A 179 17.90 1.93 -19.32
N THR A 180 18.35 0.92 -18.58
CA THR A 180 18.96 1.11 -17.26
C THR A 180 20.25 1.94 -17.34
N ARG A 181 21.08 1.74 -18.35
CA ARG A 181 22.32 2.50 -18.56
C ARG A 181 22.02 3.98 -18.80
N ARG A 182 21.02 4.29 -19.63
CA ARG A 182 20.59 5.68 -19.91
C ARG A 182 20.07 6.37 -18.67
N ALA A 183 19.18 5.71 -17.92
CA ALA A 183 18.70 6.21 -16.64
C ALA A 183 19.86 6.48 -15.68
N ARG A 184 20.80 5.54 -15.54
CA ARG A 184 21.99 5.69 -14.70
C ARG A 184 22.83 6.91 -15.10
N GLN A 185 23.07 7.13 -16.40
CA GLN A 185 23.84 8.25 -16.89
C GLN A 185 23.17 9.58 -16.59
N PHE A 186 21.86 9.68 -16.81
CA PHE A 186 21.07 10.85 -16.51
C PHE A 186 21.02 11.14 -15.00
N LEU A 187 20.62 10.16 -14.19
CA LEU A 187 20.46 10.32 -12.75
C LEU A 187 21.78 10.61 -12.05
N ARG A 188 22.91 10.07 -12.55
CA ARG A 188 24.23 10.35 -11.98
C ARG A 188 24.54 11.85 -11.96
N GLN A 189 24.22 12.56 -13.04
CA GLN A 189 24.43 14.03 -13.10
C GLN A 189 23.50 14.75 -12.12
N LYS A 190 22.28 14.28 -12.01
CA LYS A 190 21.29 14.86 -11.09
C LYS A 190 21.70 14.68 -9.63
N TYR A 191 22.21 13.52 -9.24
CA TYR A 191 22.75 13.31 -7.88
C TYR A 191 23.91 14.27 -7.55
N LEU A 192 24.84 14.46 -8.50
CA LEU A 192 25.99 15.35 -8.29
C LEU A 192 25.61 16.84 -8.22
N GLN A 193 24.48 17.22 -8.80
CA GLN A 193 23.96 18.59 -8.82
C GLN A 193 22.93 18.86 -7.73
N ALA A 194 22.52 17.85 -6.98
CA ALA A 194 21.49 17.98 -5.98
C ALA A 194 21.99 18.72 -4.74
N ASP A 195 21.22 19.67 -4.27
CA ASP A 195 21.47 20.40 -3.02
C ASP A 195 21.05 19.57 -1.82
N VAL A 196 19.90 18.86 -1.94
CA VAL A 196 19.26 18.08 -0.88
C VAL A 196 18.88 16.71 -1.38
N GLY A 197 19.14 15.70 -0.54
CA GLY A 197 18.62 14.36 -0.72
C GLY A 197 17.46 14.08 0.21
N LEU A 198 16.37 13.52 -0.31
CA LEU A 198 15.21 13.18 0.50
C LEU A 198 14.96 11.67 0.45
N THR A 199 14.70 11.09 1.63
CA THR A 199 14.31 9.68 1.76
C THR A 199 13.09 9.54 2.66
N GLY A 200 12.50 8.34 2.66
CA GLY A 200 11.67 7.89 3.76
C GLY A 200 12.51 7.12 4.78
N ALA A 201 11.84 6.35 5.64
CA ALA A 201 12.42 5.28 6.41
C ALA A 201 11.49 4.07 6.39
N ASN A 202 12.07 2.87 6.23
CA ASN A 202 11.31 1.64 6.43
C ASN A 202 11.02 1.44 7.92
N PHE A 203 12.05 1.69 8.75
CA PHE A 203 11.98 1.62 10.20
C PHE A 203 12.86 2.69 10.84
N VAL A 204 12.57 3.03 12.10
CA VAL A 204 13.42 3.86 12.96
C VAL A 204 13.59 3.12 14.29
N SER A 205 14.83 2.81 14.65
CA SER A 205 15.12 2.18 15.93
C SER A 205 15.04 3.18 17.08
N VAL A 206 14.25 2.89 18.08
CA VAL A 206 14.17 3.72 19.29
C VAL A 206 15.45 3.56 20.15
N GLU A 207 15.97 2.33 20.21
CA GLU A 207 17.17 2.01 21.01
C GLU A 207 18.41 2.78 20.56
N SER A 208 18.66 2.82 19.25
CA SER A 208 19.87 3.43 18.68
C SER A 208 19.67 4.77 17.98
N GLY A 209 18.43 5.20 17.72
CA GLY A 209 18.14 6.41 16.93
C GLY A 209 18.56 6.27 15.47
N ARG A 210 18.58 5.05 14.91
CA ARG A 210 18.98 4.80 13.52
C ARG A 210 17.77 4.75 12.61
N LEU A 211 17.87 5.47 11.49
CA LEU A 211 16.95 5.27 10.36
C LEU A 211 17.39 4.03 9.58
N VAL A 212 16.44 3.20 9.20
CA VAL A 212 16.70 1.97 8.44
C VAL A 212 16.00 2.07 7.09
N LEU A 213 16.78 1.94 6.02
CA LEU A 213 16.32 1.94 4.64
C LEU A 213 16.68 0.63 3.95
N VAL A 214 15.78 0.14 3.11
CA VAL A 214 16.02 -1.02 2.26
C VAL A 214 15.77 -0.66 0.79
N THR A 215 16.69 -1.04 -0.07
CA THR A 215 16.58 -0.83 -1.52
C THR A 215 17.32 -1.90 -2.30
N ASN A 216 16.90 -2.15 -3.55
CA ASN A 216 17.60 -3.02 -4.48
C ASN A 216 18.41 -2.24 -5.52
N GLU A 217 18.18 -0.94 -5.67
CA GLU A 217 18.76 -0.12 -6.73
C GLU A 217 19.95 0.73 -6.25
N GLY A 218 20.09 0.93 -4.94
CA GLY A 218 21.10 1.82 -4.37
C GLY A 218 20.80 3.30 -4.54
N ASN A 219 19.63 3.67 -5.04
CA ASN A 219 19.20 5.05 -5.23
C ASN A 219 19.16 5.85 -3.92
N SER A 220 18.71 5.25 -2.81
CA SER A 220 18.76 5.87 -1.51
C SER A 220 20.19 6.23 -1.08
N ARG A 221 21.17 5.35 -1.35
CA ARG A 221 22.57 5.61 -1.02
C ARG A 221 23.12 6.84 -1.73
N PHE A 222 22.83 7.01 -3.03
CA PHE A 222 23.25 8.19 -3.75
C PHE A 222 22.52 9.45 -3.31
N SER A 223 21.23 9.35 -2.97
CA SER A 223 20.49 10.46 -2.38
C SER A 223 21.02 10.89 -1.00
N LEU A 224 21.73 9.98 -0.29
CA LEU A 224 22.39 10.27 0.98
C LEU A 224 23.84 10.76 0.80
N ALA A 225 24.60 10.11 -0.08
CA ALA A 225 26.05 10.32 -0.16
C ALA A 225 26.44 11.57 -0.96
N ALA A 226 25.67 11.96 -1.98
CA ALA A 226 26.02 13.06 -2.86
C ALA A 226 25.61 14.45 -2.31
N PRO A 227 24.36 14.68 -1.84
CA PRO A 227 23.95 15.96 -1.31
C PRO A 227 24.54 16.24 0.08
N LYS A 228 24.70 17.52 0.41
CA LYS A 228 25.19 17.95 1.71
C LYS A 228 24.12 17.94 2.82
N CYS A 229 22.88 17.92 2.46
CA CYS A 229 21.74 17.86 3.38
C CYS A 229 20.86 16.66 3.07
N HIS A 230 20.49 15.92 4.09
CA HIS A 230 19.55 14.81 4.01
C HIS A 230 18.29 15.13 4.80
N ILE A 231 17.13 14.96 4.17
CA ILE A 231 15.81 15.04 4.81
C ILE A 231 15.17 13.65 4.78
N ALA A 232 14.77 13.14 5.95
CA ALA A 232 14.04 11.89 6.08
C ALA A 232 12.58 12.15 6.50
N LEU A 233 11.62 11.76 5.66
CA LEU A 233 10.19 11.81 5.97
C LEU A 233 9.75 10.49 6.60
N VAL A 234 9.26 10.53 7.83
CA VAL A 234 8.98 9.34 8.63
C VAL A 234 7.58 9.40 9.22
N GLY A 235 6.71 8.45 8.86
CA GLY A 235 5.44 8.29 9.57
C GLY A 235 5.68 7.84 11.02
N ILE A 236 4.94 8.39 11.98
CA ILE A 236 5.12 8.10 13.41
C ILE A 236 4.99 6.60 13.76
N GLU A 237 4.31 5.83 12.92
CA GLU A 237 4.15 4.38 13.07
C GLU A 237 5.39 3.56 12.70
N LYS A 238 6.46 4.18 12.17
CA LYS A 238 7.64 3.47 11.64
C LYS A 238 8.65 3.02 12.69
N LEU A 239 8.39 3.29 13.96
CA LEU A 239 9.28 2.92 15.05
C LEU A 239 9.43 1.40 15.21
N VAL A 240 10.62 1.01 15.71
CA VAL A 240 10.94 -0.35 16.18
C VAL A 240 11.64 -0.20 17.53
N PRO A 241 11.21 -0.92 18.58
CA PRO A 241 11.69 -0.68 19.93
C PRO A 241 13.19 -0.94 20.09
N ARG A 242 13.70 -2.04 19.54
CA ARG A 242 15.08 -2.51 19.72
C ARG A 242 15.74 -2.92 18.42
N ASP A 243 17.04 -2.74 18.31
CA ASP A 243 17.84 -3.12 17.13
C ASP A 243 17.69 -4.61 16.77
N ARG A 244 17.59 -5.49 17.77
CA ARG A 244 17.37 -6.93 17.53
C ARG A 244 16.03 -7.24 16.83
N ASP A 245 15.02 -6.41 17.05
CA ASP A 245 13.68 -6.59 16.45
C ASP A 245 13.71 -6.26 14.94
N LEU A 246 14.69 -5.45 14.50
CA LEU A 246 14.93 -5.17 13.07
C LEU A 246 15.27 -6.43 12.29
N GLY A 247 16.02 -7.37 12.88
CA GLY A 247 16.39 -8.62 12.23
C GLY A 247 15.17 -9.40 11.73
N LEU A 248 14.13 -9.52 12.56
CA LEU A 248 12.88 -10.17 12.18
C LEU A 248 12.13 -9.38 11.10
N LEU A 249 11.95 -8.07 11.31
CA LEU A 249 11.18 -7.22 10.40
C LEU A 249 11.82 -7.11 9.02
N LEU A 250 13.14 -6.98 8.92
CA LEU A 250 13.87 -6.93 7.65
C LEU A 250 13.76 -8.24 6.87
N ASN A 251 13.89 -9.38 7.56
CA ASN A 251 13.71 -10.69 6.95
C ASN A 251 12.30 -10.88 6.37
N LEU A 252 11.27 -10.49 7.11
CA LEU A 252 9.88 -10.59 6.66
C LEU A 252 9.56 -9.56 5.58
N LEU A 253 10.12 -8.36 5.65
CA LEU A 253 9.93 -7.31 4.65
C LEU A 253 10.45 -7.73 3.28
N ALA A 254 11.73 -8.13 3.19
CA ALA A 254 12.38 -8.50 1.92
C ALA A 254 11.67 -9.70 1.26
N ARG A 255 11.37 -10.74 2.03
CA ARG A 255 10.65 -11.93 1.52
C ARG A 255 9.25 -11.58 1.04
N SER A 256 8.55 -10.70 1.77
CA SER A 256 7.17 -10.34 1.44
C SER A 256 7.06 -9.38 0.27
N ALA A 257 8.05 -8.50 0.06
CA ALA A 257 8.03 -7.48 -0.98
C ALA A 257 8.49 -8.03 -2.34
N THR A 258 9.64 -8.70 -2.36
CA THR A 258 10.36 -9.09 -3.59
C THR A 258 10.73 -10.56 -3.65
N ALA A 259 10.36 -11.34 -2.64
CA ALA A 259 10.76 -12.73 -2.48
C ALA A 259 12.30 -12.90 -2.45
N GLN A 260 12.99 -12.04 -1.71
CA GLN A 260 14.42 -12.08 -1.44
C GLN A 260 14.66 -12.40 0.03
N GLN A 261 15.78 -13.03 0.36
CA GLN A 261 16.16 -13.26 1.78
C GLN A 261 16.40 -11.95 2.51
N LEU A 262 17.16 -11.07 1.88
CA LEU A 262 17.39 -9.67 2.25
C LEU A 262 17.39 -8.82 0.98
N THR A 263 17.22 -7.52 1.11
CA THR A 263 17.41 -6.57 0.02
C THR A 263 18.89 -6.45 -0.33
N VAL A 264 19.19 -5.98 -1.54
CA VAL A 264 20.58 -5.79 -2.00
C VAL A 264 21.32 -4.83 -1.06
N TYR A 265 20.66 -3.76 -0.65
CA TYR A 265 21.17 -2.79 0.31
C TYR A 265 20.24 -2.66 1.49
N THR A 266 20.82 -2.69 2.68
CA THR A 266 20.17 -2.33 3.94
C THR A 266 21.04 -1.29 4.62
N GLU A 267 20.53 -0.08 4.76
CA GLU A 267 21.26 1.08 5.24
C GLU A 267 20.81 1.43 6.64
N PHE A 268 21.78 1.66 7.52
CA PHE A 268 21.58 2.13 8.88
C PHE A 268 22.19 3.53 8.99
N ILE A 269 21.34 4.56 9.02
CA ILE A 269 21.74 5.97 9.06
C ILE A 269 21.68 6.42 10.50
N THR A 270 22.83 6.76 11.08
CA THR A 270 22.92 7.16 12.46
C THR A 270 22.75 8.68 12.61
N GLY A 271 23.41 9.46 11.77
CA GLY A 271 23.43 10.91 11.84
C GLY A 271 24.11 11.55 10.63
N PRO A 272 24.41 12.84 10.67
CA PRO A 272 25.25 13.49 9.66
C PRO A 272 26.67 12.88 9.67
N LYS A 273 27.44 13.14 8.63
CA LYS A 273 28.82 12.65 8.52
C LYS A 273 29.71 13.20 9.65
N ALA A 274 30.60 12.37 10.17
CA ALA A 274 31.65 12.84 11.07
C ALA A 274 32.69 13.68 10.31
N ALA A 275 33.37 14.57 10.99
CA ALA A 275 34.40 15.45 10.38
C ALA A 275 35.53 14.68 9.66
N THR A 276 35.77 13.43 10.02
CA THR A 276 36.76 12.53 9.41
C THR A 276 36.25 11.79 8.19
N GLN A 277 34.95 11.88 7.87
CA GLN A 277 34.35 11.20 6.73
C GLN A 277 34.33 12.12 5.51
N PRO A 278 34.84 11.67 4.33
CA PRO A 278 34.88 12.48 3.14
C PRO A 278 33.48 12.69 2.53
N ASP A 279 32.63 11.66 2.58
CA ASP A 279 31.32 11.63 1.93
C ASP A 279 30.19 11.58 2.95
N GLY A 280 28.99 12.00 2.52
CA GLY A 280 27.77 11.99 3.30
C GLY A 280 27.25 13.39 3.63
N PRO A 281 26.03 13.47 4.12
CA PRO A 281 25.38 14.74 4.43
C PRO A 281 26.03 15.41 5.66
N GLU A 282 26.16 16.73 5.58
CA GLU A 282 26.62 17.56 6.70
C GLU A 282 25.49 17.80 7.71
N GLU A 283 24.25 17.69 7.26
CA GLU A 283 23.04 17.87 8.07
C GLU A 283 22.05 16.73 7.79
N LEU A 284 21.43 16.24 8.86
CA LEU A 284 20.33 15.28 8.82
C LEU A 284 19.10 15.89 9.49
N HIS A 285 18.02 16.03 8.73
CA HIS A 285 16.72 16.44 9.22
C HIS A 285 15.76 15.23 9.19
N VAL A 286 15.13 14.94 10.32
CA VAL A 286 14.11 13.88 10.44
C VAL A 286 12.77 14.55 10.71
N ILE A 287 11.82 14.40 9.79
CA ILE A 287 10.48 14.97 9.92
C ILE A 287 9.52 13.84 10.24
N PHE A 288 9.04 13.77 11.47
CA PHE A 288 7.97 12.87 11.87
C PHE A 288 6.63 13.41 11.41
N VAL A 289 5.90 12.58 10.64
CA VAL A 289 4.63 12.94 10.02
C VAL A 289 3.50 12.16 10.67
N ASP A 290 2.56 12.87 11.27
CA ASP A 290 1.30 12.27 11.75
C ASP A 290 0.29 12.13 10.60
N ASN A 291 -0.14 13.21 10.02
CA ASN A 291 -1.10 13.24 8.90
C ASN A 291 -2.28 12.29 9.09
N GLY A 292 -2.94 12.37 10.27
CA GLY A 292 -4.10 11.58 10.63
C GLY A 292 -3.81 10.19 11.24
N ARG A 293 -2.53 9.82 11.47
CA ARG A 293 -2.18 8.53 12.08
C ARG A 293 -2.65 8.41 13.52
N THR A 294 -2.64 9.50 14.28
CA THR A 294 -3.17 9.54 15.65
C THR A 294 -4.69 9.31 15.67
N ASP A 295 -5.43 9.85 14.70
CA ASP A 295 -6.87 9.58 14.55
C ASP A 295 -7.13 8.10 14.21
N VAL A 296 -6.30 7.54 13.31
CA VAL A 296 -6.36 6.09 13.00
C VAL A 296 -6.04 5.25 14.23
N LEU A 297 -5.04 5.64 15.03
CA LEU A 297 -4.66 4.97 16.27
C LEU A 297 -5.79 4.95 17.28
N ALA A 298 -6.55 6.04 17.40
CA ALA A 298 -7.72 6.15 18.26
C ALA A 298 -8.92 5.31 17.77
N SER A 299 -8.91 4.85 16.51
CA SER A 299 -10.03 4.12 15.91
C SER A 299 -9.98 2.60 16.17
N GLU A 300 -11.10 1.93 15.93
CA GLU A 300 -11.19 0.46 15.92
C GLU A 300 -10.31 -0.19 14.81
N CYS A 301 -9.85 0.60 13.86
CA CYS A 301 -9.04 0.16 12.74
C CYS A 301 -7.53 0.35 12.94
N ARG A 302 -7.07 0.70 14.15
CA ARG A 302 -5.66 0.99 14.48
C ARG A 302 -4.66 -0.07 14.02
N ALA A 303 -5.06 -1.34 13.95
CA ALA A 303 -4.19 -2.44 13.50
C ALA A 303 -3.60 -2.23 12.10
N ILE A 304 -4.21 -1.38 11.25
CA ILE A 304 -3.66 -1.07 9.92
C ILE A 304 -2.30 -0.35 9.99
N LEU A 305 -2.04 0.40 11.07
CA LEU A 305 -0.77 1.10 11.28
C LEU A 305 0.41 0.16 11.56
N ARG A 306 0.18 -1.12 11.84
CA ARG A 306 1.25 -2.14 11.87
C ARG A 306 1.92 -2.33 10.50
N CYS A 307 1.30 -1.84 9.43
CA CYS A 307 1.73 -2.09 8.05
C CYS A 307 3.17 -1.62 7.77
N ILE A 308 4.03 -2.55 7.30
CA ILE A 308 5.42 -2.28 6.90
C ILE A 308 5.55 -1.97 5.39
N ARG A 309 4.47 -1.76 4.68
CA ARG A 309 4.42 -1.36 3.25
C ARG A 309 5.08 -2.37 2.29
N CYS A 310 5.05 -3.66 2.59
CA CYS A 310 5.68 -4.71 1.76
C CYS A 310 4.93 -5.05 0.47
N GLY A 311 3.67 -4.65 0.29
CA GLY A 311 2.89 -4.93 -0.93
C GLY A 311 2.37 -6.37 -1.10
N ALA A 312 2.64 -7.30 -0.16
CA ALA A 312 2.23 -8.70 -0.30
C ALA A 312 0.71 -8.88 -0.48
N CYS A 313 -0.09 -8.08 0.21
CA CYS A 313 -1.56 -8.11 0.09
C CYS A 313 -2.06 -7.75 -1.32
N MET A 314 -1.35 -6.89 -2.06
CA MET A 314 -1.65 -6.57 -3.46
C MET A 314 -1.32 -7.75 -4.38
N ASN A 315 -0.17 -8.40 -4.14
CA ASN A 315 0.28 -9.52 -4.95
C ASN A 315 -0.68 -10.73 -4.94
N VAL A 316 -1.51 -10.87 -3.90
CA VAL A 316 -2.47 -11.98 -3.76
C VAL A 316 -3.91 -11.58 -4.07
N CYS A 317 -4.20 -10.28 -4.12
CA CYS A 317 -5.58 -9.79 -4.22
C CYS A 317 -6.19 -10.03 -5.61
N PRO A 318 -7.31 -10.77 -5.72
CA PRO A 318 -7.96 -10.99 -7.00
C PRO A 318 -8.49 -9.69 -7.63
N VAL A 319 -8.95 -8.74 -6.83
CA VAL A 319 -9.43 -7.43 -7.31
C VAL A 319 -8.28 -6.62 -7.90
N TYR A 320 -7.17 -6.50 -7.16
CA TYR A 320 -5.99 -5.79 -7.64
C TYR A 320 -5.42 -6.39 -8.94
N ARG A 321 -5.37 -7.72 -9.04
CA ARG A 321 -4.89 -8.43 -10.23
C ARG A 321 -5.73 -8.17 -11.48
N GLN A 322 -7.00 -7.83 -11.32
CA GLN A 322 -7.91 -7.53 -12.43
C GLN A 322 -7.93 -6.03 -12.80
N ALA A 323 -7.85 -5.16 -11.80
CA ALA A 323 -8.09 -3.72 -11.98
C ALA A 323 -6.82 -2.86 -11.93
N SER A 324 -5.67 -3.43 -11.48
CA SER A 324 -4.43 -2.68 -11.21
C SER A 324 -4.60 -1.63 -10.10
N GLY A 325 -3.52 -0.91 -9.78
CA GLY A 325 -3.52 0.09 -8.70
C GLY A 325 -4.27 1.37 -9.02
N HIS A 326 -4.26 1.79 -10.27
CA HIS A 326 -4.91 3.04 -10.70
C HIS A 326 -6.42 3.07 -10.44
N ALA A 327 -7.06 1.90 -10.44
CA ALA A 327 -8.50 1.78 -10.14
C ALA A 327 -8.86 2.25 -8.72
N TYR A 328 -7.91 2.24 -7.79
CA TYR A 328 -8.14 2.69 -6.42
C TYR A 328 -8.11 4.22 -6.26
N ARG A 329 -7.59 4.96 -7.25
CA ARG A 329 -7.47 6.44 -7.22
C ARG A 329 -6.88 6.97 -5.91
N SER A 330 -5.94 6.25 -5.35
CA SER A 330 -5.32 6.53 -4.07
C SER A 330 -3.84 6.21 -4.12
N VAL A 331 -3.04 6.93 -3.34
CA VAL A 331 -1.61 6.68 -3.17
C VAL A 331 -1.33 5.26 -2.66
N TYR A 332 -2.21 4.75 -1.81
CA TYR A 332 -2.14 3.37 -1.34
C TYR A 332 -3.16 2.51 -2.09
N PRO A 333 -2.76 1.71 -3.09
CA PRO A 333 -3.69 0.80 -3.77
C PRO A 333 -3.85 -0.53 -3.04
N GLY A 334 -4.80 -1.35 -3.51
CA GLY A 334 -5.02 -2.70 -3.03
C GLY A 334 -5.65 -2.77 -1.64
N PRO A 335 -5.60 -3.96 -0.99
CA PRO A 335 -6.30 -4.17 0.28
C PRO A 335 -5.86 -3.24 1.41
N VAL A 336 -4.55 -2.96 1.52
CA VAL A 336 -4.04 -2.01 2.52
C VAL A 336 -4.58 -0.60 2.29
N GLY A 337 -4.62 -0.16 1.03
CA GLY A 337 -5.12 1.18 0.67
C GLY A 337 -6.62 1.30 0.84
N ALA A 338 -7.37 0.23 0.57
CA ALA A 338 -8.81 0.19 0.80
C ALA A 338 -9.20 0.38 2.29
N VAL A 339 -8.25 0.16 3.21
CA VAL A 339 -8.41 0.45 4.65
C VAL A 339 -7.76 1.78 5.01
N LEU A 340 -6.49 1.98 4.66
CA LEU A 340 -5.68 3.10 5.14
C LEU A 340 -6.10 4.44 4.54
N SER A 341 -6.37 4.48 3.22
CA SER A 341 -6.67 5.75 2.54
C SER A 341 -7.93 6.44 3.03
N PRO A 342 -9.08 5.75 3.23
CA PRO A 342 -10.25 6.36 3.84
C PRO A 342 -9.99 6.88 5.26
N LEU A 343 -9.19 6.16 6.05
CA LEU A 343 -8.88 6.54 7.43
C LEU A 343 -8.01 7.80 7.48
N LEU A 344 -6.95 7.88 6.67
CA LEU A 344 -6.08 9.06 6.59
C LEU A 344 -6.78 10.27 5.98
N ALA A 345 -7.86 10.07 5.22
CA ALA A 345 -8.65 11.16 4.67
C ALA A 345 -9.41 11.98 5.74
N GLY A 346 -9.52 11.48 6.97
CA GLY A 346 -10.16 12.18 8.09
C GLY A 346 -11.57 12.69 7.74
N LYS A 347 -11.77 14.00 7.73
CA LYS A 347 -13.06 14.63 7.37
C LYS A 347 -13.53 14.32 5.94
N LYS A 348 -12.60 13.96 5.02
CA LYS A 348 -12.92 13.54 3.65
C LYS A 348 -13.22 12.04 3.54
N PHE A 349 -13.33 11.32 4.65
CA PHE A 349 -13.70 9.90 4.69
C PHE A 349 -14.91 9.56 3.79
N PRO A 350 -16.01 10.35 3.73
CA PRO A 350 -17.14 10.04 2.87
C PRO A 350 -16.81 9.93 1.38
N GLU A 351 -15.81 10.67 0.90
CA GLU A 351 -15.36 10.63 -0.51
C GLU A 351 -14.72 9.30 -0.87
N LEU A 352 -14.07 8.64 0.10
CA LEU A 352 -13.35 7.37 -0.05
C LEU A 352 -14.06 6.17 0.61
N ALA A 353 -15.24 6.37 1.21
CA ALA A 353 -15.99 5.34 1.94
C ALA A 353 -16.37 4.12 1.09
N ASP A 354 -16.28 4.23 -0.22
CA ASP A 354 -16.50 3.12 -1.15
C ASP A 354 -15.26 2.24 -1.39
N LEU A 355 -14.04 2.71 -1.08
CA LEU A 355 -12.82 1.92 -1.26
C LEU A 355 -12.84 0.58 -0.53
N PRO A 356 -13.35 0.46 0.72
CA PRO A 356 -13.47 -0.82 1.40
C PRO A 356 -14.32 -1.86 0.67
N LYS A 357 -15.18 -1.43 -0.29
CA LYS A 357 -15.98 -2.33 -1.13
C LYS A 357 -15.16 -2.97 -2.27
N ALA A 358 -13.96 -2.45 -2.55
CA ALA A 358 -13.03 -3.00 -3.54
C ALA A 358 -12.35 -4.29 -3.05
N SER A 359 -13.11 -5.21 -2.51
CA SER A 359 -12.63 -6.46 -1.94
C SER A 359 -13.69 -7.56 -2.02
N SER A 360 -13.25 -8.77 -2.39
CA SER A 360 -14.06 -9.99 -2.34
C SER A 360 -14.17 -10.59 -0.95
N LEU A 361 -13.46 -10.05 0.06
CA LEU A 361 -13.37 -10.58 1.44
C LEU A 361 -12.88 -12.04 1.50
N CYS A 362 -12.07 -12.49 0.55
CA CYS A 362 -11.57 -13.86 0.47
C CYS A 362 -10.56 -14.25 1.57
N GLY A 363 -10.07 -13.30 2.36
CA GLY A 363 -9.11 -13.56 3.45
C GLY A 363 -7.63 -13.54 3.05
N ALA A 364 -7.29 -13.76 1.78
CA ALA A 364 -5.92 -13.93 1.32
C ALA A 364 -4.96 -12.79 1.72
N CYS A 365 -5.43 -11.54 1.82
CA CYS A 365 -4.61 -10.41 2.25
C CYS A 365 -4.21 -10.48 3.73
N HIS A 366 -5.00 -11.11 4.59
CA HIS A 366 -4.63 -11.41 5.98
C HIS A 366 -3.61 -12.55 6.04
N GLU A 367 -3.86 -13.64 5.31
CA GLU A 367 -2.98 -14.81 5.30
C GLU A 367 -1.54 -14.46 4.90
N VAL A 368 -1.36 -13.54 3.94
CA VAL A 368 -0.03 -13.15 3.48
C VAL A 368 0.61 -12.02 4.28
N CYS A 369 -0.12 -11.36 5.19
CA CYS A 369 0.40 -10.20 5.89
C CYS A 369 1.54 -10.58 6.85
N PRO A 370 2.78 -10.06 6.66
CA PRO A 370 3.92 -10.44 7.50
C PRO A 370 3.86 -9.87 8.93
N VAL A 371 2.93 -8.95 9.20
CA VAL A 371 2.70 -8.32 10.51
C VAL A 371 1.26 -8.55 10.99
N ASP A 372 0.64 -9.58 10.48
CA ASP A 372 -0.64 -10.14 10.94
C ASP A 372 -1.78 -9.12 11.09
N ILE A 373 -2.00 -8.30 10.05
CA ILE A 373 -3.11 -7.33 10.04
C ILE A 373 -4.39 -8.03 9.58
N PRO A 374 -5.49 -7.99 10.37
CA PRO A 374 -6.76 -8.60 10.00
C PRO A 374 -7.53 -7.73 8.98
N ILE A 375 -6.95 -7.51 7.78
CA ILE A 375 -7.48 -6.60 6.76
C ILE A 375 -8.96 -6.85 6.44
N PRO A 376 -9.46 -8.10 6.27
CA PRO A 376 -10.87 -8.34 5.99
C PRO A 376 -11.82 -7.80 7.06
N ASP A 377 -11.44 -7.93 8.34
CA ASP A 377 -12.25 -7.43 9.46
C ASP A 377 -12.29 -5.90 9.48
N LEU A 378 -11.14 -5.26 9.19
CA LEU A 378 -11.05 -3.80 9.08
C LEU A 378 -11.91 -3.28 7.93
N LEU A 379 -11.93 -3.99 6.78
CA LEU A 379 -12.79 -3.65 5.65
C LEU A 379 -14.28 -3.70 6.02
N LEU A 380 -14.70 -4.70 6.79
CA LEU A 380 -16.09 -4.82 7.25
C LEU A 380 -16.47 -3.67 8.18
N ARG A 381 -15.59 -3.31 9.14
CA ARG A 381 -15.81 -2.16 10.05
C ARG A 381 -15.95 -0.85 9.26
N LEU A 382 -15.10 -0.61 8.27
CA LEU A 382 -15.18 0.59 7.44
C LEU A 382 -16.42 0.61 6.54
N ARG A 383 -16.88 -0.54 6.05
CA ARG A 383 -18.15 -0.65 5.32
C ARG A 383 -19.35 -0.25 6.20
N ASP A 384 -19.33 -0.66 7.46
CA ASP A 384 -20.36 -0.28 8.43
C ASP A 384 -20.28 1.22 8.79
N GLN A 385 -19.07 1.72 9.04
CA GLN A 385 -18.84 3.15 9.28
C GLN A 385 -19.31 4.01 8.09
N GLY A 386 -19.03 3.60 6.87
CA GLY A 386 -19.49 4.28 5.66
C GLY A 386 -21.02 4.34 5.55
N LYS A 387 -21.72 3.27 5.95
CA LYS A 387 -23.20 3.27 6.03
C LYS A 387 -23.71 4.27 7.05
N ARG A 388 -23.12 4.29 8.25
CA ARG A 388 -23.52 5.21 9.34
C ARG A 388 -23.26 6.67 8.98
N ALA A 389 -22.18 6.95 8.24
CA ALA A 389 -21.83 8.28 7.75
C ALA A 389 -22.71 8.76 6.57
N GLY A 390 -23.73 7.99 6.17
CA GLY A 390 -24.61 8.36 5.06
C GLY A 390 -23.91 8.39 3.70
N ALA A 391 -22.75 7.73 3.56
CA ALA A 391 -22.09 7.60 2.27
C ALA A 391 -23.05 6.94 1.28
N PRO A 392 -23.18 7.45 0.04
CA PRO A 392 -24.16 6.93 -0.91
C PRO A 392 -23.88 5.43 -1.13
N LEU A 393 -24.79 4.59 -0.64
CA LEU A 393 -24.86 3.20 -1.04
C LEU A 393 -24.93 3.22 -2.58
N ALA A 394 -24.05 2.49 -3.25
CA ALA A 394 -24.18 2.28 -4.69
C ALA A 394 -25.58 1.74 -4.95
N ALA A 395 -26.47 2.61 -5.40
CA ALA A 395 -27.92 2.45 -5.24
C ALA A 395 -28.54 1.46 -6.24
N ALA A 396 -27.75 0.81 -7.06
CA ALA A 396 -28.25 -0.15 -8.02
C ALA A 396 -28.26 -1.57 -7.42
N GLY A 397 -29.40 -1.97 -6.83
CA GLY A 397 -29.74 -3.36 -6.62
C GLY A 397 -29.38 -3.98 -5.26
N THR A 398 -29.27 -3.22 -4.18
CA THR A 398 -29.31 -3.81 -2.84
C THR A 398 -30.73 -4.31 -2.57
N PRO A 399 -30.95 -5.63 -2.42
CA PRO A 399 -32.28 -6.12 -2.01
C PRO A 399 -32.69 -5.42 -0.70
N PRO A 400 -33.97 -5.19 -0.47
CA PRO A 400 -34.45 -4.64 0.80
C PRO A 400 -34.12 -5.64 1.91
N MET A 401 -32.92 -5.51 2.49
CA MET A 401 -32.41 -6.45 3.50
C MET A 401 -33.31 -6.57 4.70
N GLY A 402 -34.07 -5.52 5.04
CA GLY A 402 -35.11 -5.55 6.07
C GLY A 402 -36.22 -6.54 5.73
N ALA A 403 -36.73 -6.54 4.52
CA ALA A 403 -37.75 -7.50 4.06
C ALA A 403 -37.20 -8.93 4.05
N TRP A 404 -35.95 -9.09 3.59
CA TRP A 404 -35.27 -10.40 3.63
C TRP A 404 -35.07 -10.87 5.08
N ALA A 405 -34.63 -10.01 5.99
CA ALA A 405 -34.44 -10.35 7.39
C ALA A 405 -35.75 -10.77 8.05
N LEU A 406 -36.86 -10.03 7.79
CA LEU A 406 -38.18 -10.38 8.27
C LEU A 406 -38.63 -11.76 7.76
N LEU A 407 -38.45 -12.02 6.45
CA LEU A 407 -38.78 -13.31 5.84
C LEU A 407 -37.91 -14.45 6.43
N ALA A 408 -36.61 -14.21 6.58
CA ALA A 408 -35.66 -15.22 7.06
C ALA A 408 -35.84 -15.52 8.56
N SER A 409 -36.32 -14.56 9.35
CA SER A 409 -36.60 -14.75 10.80
C SER A 409 -37.88 -15.50 11.10
N GLN A 410 -38.81 -15.65 10.12
CA GLN A 410 -40.06 -16.37 10.27
C GLN A 410 -39.95 -17.80 9.75
N PRO A 411 -39.94 -18.87 10.58
CA PRO A 411 -39.72 -20.23 10.15
C PRO A 411 -40.69 -20.74 9.08
N THR A 412 -41.95 -20.34 9.17
CA THR A 412 -43.02 -20.73 8.22
C THR A 412 -42.87 -20.02 6.88
N ALA A 413 -42.64 -18.71 6.91
CA ALA A 413 -42.42 -17.91 5.72
C ALA A 413 -41.15 -18.35 4.99
N TRP A 414 -40.07 -18.65 5.73
CA TRP A 414 -38.84 -19.20 5.18
C TRP A 414 -39.04 -20.56 4.53
N LYS A 415 -39.80 -21.47 5.14
CA LYS A 415 -40.15 -22.76 4.53
C LYS A 415 -40.95 -22.57 3.24
N ALA A 416 -41.92 -21.66 3.22
CA ALA A 416 -42.69 -21.37 2.01
C ALA A 416 -41.81 -20.78 0.89
N ALA A 417 -40.89 -19.86 1.21
CA ALA A 417 -39.92 -19.30 0.27
C ALA A 417 -39.01 -20.38 -0.31
N LEU A 418 -38.54 -21.32 0.51
CA LEU A 418 -37.72 -22.46 0.06
C LEU A 418 -38.47 -23.43 -0.85
N LEU A 419 -39.77 -23.63 -0.62
CA LEU A 419 -40.62 -24.44 -1.50
C LEU A 419 -40.84 -23.72 -2.85
N GLY A 420 -41.12 -22.41 -2.80
CA GLY A 420 -41.25 -21.58 -3.99
C GLY A 420 -39.97 -21.53 -4.84
N GLY A 421 -38.79 -21.63 -4.20
CA GLY A 421 -37.52 -21.71 -4.87
C GLY A 421 -37.37 -22.89 -5.83
N LYS A 422 -38.08 -24.00 -5.58
CA LYS A 422 -38.09 -25.14 -6.50
C LYS A 422 -38.78 -24.82 -7.83
N ILE A 423 -39.75 -23.92 -7.81
CA ILE A 423 -40.48 -23.50 -9.01
C ILE A 423 -39.57 -22.70 -9.94
N ILE A 424 -38.58 -22.01 -9.40
CA ILE A 424 -37.61 -21.22 -10.16
C ILE A 424 -36.79 -22.09 -11.13
N ASN A 425 -36.55 -23.35 -10.79
CA ASN A 425 -35.83 -24.28 -11.68
C ASN A 425 -36.57 -24.58 -12.98
N TYR A 426 -37.89 -24.40 -12.99
CA TYR A 426 -38.75 -24.66 -14.15
C TYR A 426 -39.13 -23.40 -14.90
N LEU A 427 -38.82 -22.21 -14.34
CA LEU A 427 -39.09 -20.95 -15.03
C LEU A 427 -37.85 -20.51 -15.80
N PRO A 428 -37.99 -20.17 -17.10
CA PRO A 428 -36.88 -19.59 -17.85
C PRO A 428 -36.48 -18.28 -17.18
N THR A 429 -35.27 -18.23 -16.63
CA THR A 429 -34.74 -17.06 -15.90
C THR A 429 -34.76 -15.79 -16.74
N LYS A 430 -34.71 -15.92 -18.06
CA LYS A 430 -34.85 -14.83 -19.05
C LYS A 430 -36.21 -14.12 -18.99
N LEU A 431 -37.24 -14.77 -18.45
CA LEU A 431 -38.60 -14.20 -18.34
C LEU A 431 -38.86 -13.53 -16.99
N LEU A 432 -37.97 -13.69 -16.01
CA LEU A 432 -38.13 -13.05 -14.69
C LEU A 432 -37.64 -11.61 -14.75
N PRO A 433 -38.50 -10.59 -14.51
CA PRO A 433 -38.11 -9.18 -14.55
C PRO A 433 -37.35 -8.74 -13.28
N VAL A 434 -36.40 -9.56 -12.82
CA VAL A 434 -35.62 -9.29 -11.62
C VAL A 434 -34.22 -8.82 -11.98
N PRO A 435 -33.95 -7.51 -11.95
CA PRO A 435 -32.66 -6.94 -12.38
C PRO A 435 -31.42 -7.61 -11.75
N PRO A 436 -31.42 -7.97 -10.44
CA PRO A 436 -30.27 -8.66 -9.84
C PRO A 436 -29.98 -10.05 -10.44
N LEU A 437 -31.01 -10.81 -10.83
CA LEU A 437 -30.86 -12.10 -11.48
C LEU A 437 -30.23 -11.96 -12.88
N ARG A 438 -30.66 -10.99 -13.66
CA ARG A 438 -30.08 -10.71 -14.97
C ARG A 438 -28.62 -10.26 -14.88
N ALA A 439 -28.27 -9.50 -13.86
CA ALA A 439 -26.88 -9.10 -13.62
C ALA A 439 -26.02 -10.31 -13.22
N TRP A 440 -26.56 -11.24 -12.44
CA TRP A 440 -25.90 -12.48 -12.04
C TRP A 440 -25.64 -13.40 -13.25
N GLU A 441 -26.61 -13.59 -14.10
CA GLU A 441 -26.52 -14.47 -15.29
C GLU A 441 -25.50 -14.00 -16.34
N LYS A 442 -25.14 -12.72 -16.34
CA LYS A 442 -24.10 -12.20 -17.25
C LYS A 442 -22.72 -12.81 -17.00
N SER A 443 -22.44 -13.25 -15.79
CA SER A 443 -21.12 -13.73 -15.36
C SER A 443 -21.13 -15.06 -14.61
N ARG A 444 -22.31 -15.60 -14.27
CA ARG A 444 -22.47 -16.79 -13.43
C ARG A 444 -23.68 -17.60 -13.88
N THR A 445 -23.61 -18.90 -13.70
CA THR A 445 -24.75 -19.81 -13.86
C THR A 445 -25.48 -19.90 -12.52
N LEU A 446 -26.81 -19.79 -12.54
CA LEU A 446 -27.63 -20.05 -11.35
C LEU A 446 -27.51 -21.54 -10.98
N PRO A 447 -27.17 -21.86 -9.73
CA PRO A 447 -27.14 -23.23 -9.29
C PRO A 447 -28.56 -23.81 -9.29
N GLU A 448 -28.66 -25.08 -9.62
CA GLU A 448 -29.92 -25.81 -9.50
C GLU A 448 -30.38 -25.82 -8.06
N TRP A 449 -31.60 -25.35 -7.82
CA TRP A 449 -32.18 -25.31 -6.48
C TRP A 449 -32.68 -26.69 -6.06
N ARG A 450 -31.88 -27.43 -5.32
CA ARG A 450 -32.23 -28.78 -4.83
C ARG A 450 -33.04 -28.79 -3.52
N GLY A 451 -33.23 -27.68 -2.88
CA GLY A 451 -34.01 -27.39 -1.66
C GLY A 451 -34.24 -28.52 -0.66
N GLY A 452 -33.80 -28.31 0.58
CA GLY A 452 -34.12 -29.21 1.71
C GLY A 452 -33.17 -30.40 1.92
N GLU A 453 -32.16 -30.63 1.06
CA GLU A 453 -31.19 -31.74 1.22
C GLU A 453 -30.37 -31.60 2.51
N PHE A 454 -29.84 -30.40 2.79
CA PHE A 454 -29.11 -30.15 4.04
C PHE A 454 -29.95 -30.42 5.29
N ARG A 455 -31.22 -30.02 5.30
CA ARG A 455 -32.12 -30.27 6.44
C ARG A 455 -32.50 -31.75 6.58
N ARG A 456 -32.60 -32.50 5.47
CA ARG A 456 -32.77 -33.96 5.49
C ARG A 456 -31.52 -34.65 6.03
N TRP A 457 -30.37 -34.28 5.52
CA TRP A 457 -29.08 -34.80 5.95
C TRP A 457 -28.84 -34.48 7.46
N LEU A 458 -29.14 -33.27 7.94
CA LEU A 458 -29.00 -32.90 9.35
C LEU A 458 -29.91 -33.74 10.25
N ARG A 459 -31.15 -34.00 9.86
CA ARG A 459 -32.08 -34.87 10.61
C ARG A 459 -31.59 -36.31 10.76
N HIS A 460 -30.92 -36.83 9.75
CA HIS A 460 -30.33 -38.16 9.81
C HIS A 460 -29.03 -38.22 10.63
N ARG A 461 -28.41 -37.10 10.93
CA ARG A 461 -27.18 -37.04 11.74
C ARG A 461 -27.44 -36.78 13.24
N THR A 462 -28.58 -36.23 13.57
CA THR A 462 -28.95 -35.91 14.99
C THR A 462 -29.67 -37.07 15.69
N THR A 463 -29.83 -38.20 15.03
CA THR A 463 -30.25 -39.45 15.70
C THR A 463 -28.95 -40.21 16.05
N PRO A 464 -28.67 -40.43 17.38
CA PRO A 464 -27.52 -41.19 17.84
C PRO A 464 -27.58 -42.64 17.38
#